data_48b7f2b47024f9ab4d895e09da1223d0
#
_entry.id   48b7f2b47024f9ab4d895e09da1223d0
#
_cell.length_a   1.000
_cell.length_b   1.000
_cell.length_c   1.000
_cell.angle_alpha   90.00
_cell.angle_beta   90.00
_cell.angle_gamma   90.00
#
_symmetry.space_group_name_H-M   'P 1'
#
loop_
_entity.id
_entity.type
_entity.pdbx_description
1 polymer ?
#
loop_
_entity_poly.entity_id
_entity_poly.type
_entity_poly.pdbx_seq_one_letter_code
_entity_poly.pdbx_strand_id
1 'polypeptide(L)'
;SRDGREIEGILMLPEGASEDLPLLLHIHGGPAGVFTNTFNARAQVWSGLGYAQLFPNVRGSSGYTDEVLRGNMNDIGGGDYWDLMTGVDAVIDQGIADEDLLGLRGWSYGGILGGWTITQTERFKGASVGAMVSDWTSEYGPGFNHDVSLWYIGGTPWDNPEEWRYRSALTHVANVTTPTLILHGMNDRTDTEPQSMMFFQALRDQDKTTRYIRFPREPHGFREPRHQRTRDVEEIRWIQKYVRGIEWEPWAR
;
A
#
# COMPACT_ATOMS: atom_id res chain seq x y z
N SER A 1 16.13 8.64 3.08
CA SER A 1 16.10 7.71 1.95
C SER A 1 17.49 7.24 1.54
N ARG A 2 17.56 6.20 0.72
CA ARG A 2 18.81 5.57 0.28
C ARG A 2 19.72 6.53 -0.51
N ASP A 3 19.17 7.52 -1.17
CA ASP A 3 19.89 8.55 -1.93
C ASP A 3 20.27 9.78 -1.10
N GLY A 4 20.07 9.72 0.23
CA GLY A 4 20.33 10.81 1.15
C GLY A 4 19.23 11.85 1.27
N ARG A 5 18.10 11.68 0.58
CA ARG A 5 16.93 12.56 0.72
C ARG A 5 16.31 12.39 2.11
N GLU A 6 16.05 13.51 2.79
CA GLU A 6 15.28 13.52 4.03
C GLU A 6 13.79 13.29 3.71
N ILE A 7 13.18 12.31 4.39
CA ILE A 7 11.76 11.99 4.26
C ILE A 7 11.10 12.17 5.62
N GLU A 8 10.09 13.01 5.66
CA GLU A 8 9.26 13.19 6.86
C GLU A 8 8.21 12.07 6.95
N GLY A 9 7.95 11.62 8.16
CA GLY A 9 6.87 10.68 8.44
C GLY A 9 6.27 10.93 9.82
N ILE A 10 5.03 10.50 10.00
CA ILE A 10 4.37 10.50 11.31
C ILE A 10 4.48 9.10 11.88
N LEU A 11 5.02 8.99 13.09
CA LEU A 11 5.03 7.76 13.86
C LEU A 11 3.99 7.85 14.98
N MET A 12 3.05 6.90 15.00
CA MET A 12 2.03 6.81 16.02
C MET A 12 2.22 5.54 16.82
N LEU A 13 2.35 5.67 18.13
CA LEU A 13 2.59 4.56 19.06
C LEU A 13 1.32 4.24 19.86
N PRO A 14 1.14 3.00 20.30
CA PRO A 14 0.16 2.65 21.33
C PRO A 14 0.47 3.36 22.64
N GLU A 15 -0.56 3.71 23.42
CA GLU A 15 -0.37 4.33 24.73
C GLU A 15 0.44 3.41 25.67
N GLY A 16 1.51 3.94 26.22
CA GLY A 16 2.35 3.26 27.21
C GLY A 16 3.28 2.18 26.65
N ALA A 17 3.39 2.05 25.31
CA ALA A 17 4.28 1.09 24.66
C ALA A 17 5.19 1.80 23.66
N SER A 18 6.50 1.43 23.63
CA SER A 18 7.50 2.15 22.84
C SER A 18 8.60 1.28 22.23
N GLU A 19 8.62 -0.02 22.46
CA GLU A 19 9.67 -0.93 22.00
C GLU A 19 9.12 -2.29 21.59
N ASP A 20 9.78 -2.94 20.65
CA ASP A 20 9.47 -4.29 20.12
C ASP A 20 8.00 -4.45 19.67
N LEU A 21 7.45 -3.42 19.03
CA LEU A 21 6.04 -3.39 18.62
C LEU A 21 5.85 -3.97 17.21
N PRO A 22 4.69 -4.62 16.95
CA PRO A 22 4.30 -4.87 15.56
C PRO A 22 4.13 -3.54 14.84
N LEU A 23 4.72 -3.41 13.65
CA LEU A 23 4.67 -2.21 12.83
C LEU A 23 3.65 -2.36 11.70
N LEU A 24 2.79 -1.37 11.55
CA LEU A 24 1.93 -1.21 10.38
C LEU A 24 2.38 -0.01 9.56
N LEU A 25 2.94 -0.29 8.37
CA LEU A 25 3.27 0.73 7.39
C LEU A 25 2.01 1.17 6.64
N HIS A 26 1.70 2.45 6.68
CA HIS A 26 0.63 3.05 5.90
C HIS A 26 1.19 3.74 4.66
N ILE A 27 0.60 3.48 3.50
CA ILE A 27 0.98 4.12 2.25
C ILE A 27 -0.21 4.93 1.75
N HIS A 28 -0.04 6.26 1.58
CA HIS A 28 -1.12 7.14 1.15
C HIS A 28 -1.46 6.99 -0.33
N GLY A 29 -2.65 7.43 -0.70
CA GLY A 29 -3.07 7.54 -2.09
C GLY A 29 -2.53 8.81 -2.77
N GLY A 30 -2.83 8.95 -4.02
CA GLY A 30 -2.41 10.12 -4.81
C GLY A 30 -1.90 9.72 -6.19
N PRO A 31 -0.60 9.81 -6.49
CA PRO A 31 0.64 9.93 -5.66
C PRO A 31 0.84 11.21 -4.85
N ALA A 32 0.25 12.32 -5.27
CA ALA A 32 0.40 13.62 -4.61
C ALA A 32 -0.43 13.77 -3.31
N GLY A 33 -0.75 12.67 -2.62
CA GLY A 33 -1.31 12.70 -1.29
C GLY A 33 -0.30 13.15 -0.23
N VAL A 34 -0.75 13.30 1.01
CA VAL A 34 0.10 13.62 2.15
C VAL A 34 -0.58 13.17 3.45
N PHE A 35 0.20 12.59 4.36
CA PHE A 35 -0.25 12.39 5.73
C PHE A 35 -0.01 13.65 6.54
N THR A 36 -0.99 14.05 7.31
CA THR A 36 -0.92 15.22 8.19
C THR A 36 -1.21 14.81 9.63
N ASN A 37 -0.70 15.57 10.59
CA ASN A 37 -0.95 15.34 12.02
C ASN A 37 -2.38 15.76 12.40
N THR A 38 -3.37 15.03 11.86
CA THR A 38 -4.79 15.21 12.12
C THR A 38 -5.39 13.95 12.71
N PHE A 39 -6.49 14.10 13.46
CA PHE A 39 -7.17 12.96 14.06
C PHE A 39 -7.62 11.96 12.99
N ASN A 40 -7.22 10.69 13.16
CA ASN A 40 -7.60 9.58 12.29
C ASN A 40 -8.16 8.43 13.13
N ALA A 41 -9.48 8.25 13.09
CA ALA A 41 -10.17 7.22 13.86
C ALA A 41 -9.68 5.80 13.56
N ARG A 42 -9.30 5.50 12.31
CA ARG A 42 -8.75 4.18 11.96
C ARG A 42 -7.37 3.96 12.56
N ALA A 43 -6.53 4.98 12.57
CA ALA A 43 -5.23 4.91 13.23
C ALA A 43 -5.39 4.66 14.73
N GLN A 44 -6.40 5.28 15.39
CA GLN A 44 -6.70 5.00 16.79
C GLN A 44 -7.07 3.53 17.04
N VAL A 45 -7.81 2.91 16.12
CA VAL A 45 -8.15 1.47 16.22
C VAL A 45 -6.87 0.62 16.16
N TRP A 46 -5.96 0.89 15.23
CA TRP A 46 -4.70 0.15 15.12
C TRP A 46 -3.79 0.35 16.34
N SER A 47 -3.71 1.56 16.88
CA SER A 47 -3.01 1.80 18.17
C SER A 47 -3.65 1.04 19.31
N GLY A 48 -4.99 1.00 19.39
CA GLY A 48 -5.72 0.20 20.38
C GLY A 48 -5.52 -1.31 20.23
N LEU A 49 -5.13 -1.79 19.04
CA LEU A 49 -4.73 -3.17 18.77
C LEU A 49 -3.23 -3.41 19.05
N GLY A 50 -2.49 -2.41 19.48
CA GLY A 50 -1.08 -2.52 19.89
C GLY A 50 -0.06 -2.38 18.77
N TYR A 51 -0.42 -1.77 17.63
CA TYR A 51 0.52 -1.51 16.52
C TYR A 51 1.19 -0.15 16.66
N ALA A 52 2.51 -0.10 16.51
CA ALA A 52 3.17 1.09 16.03
C ALA A 52 2.76 1.33 14.57
N GLN A 53 2.56 2.57 14.18
CA GLN A 53 2.11 2.91 12.83
C GLN A 53 3.01 3.97 12.22
N LEU A 54 3.56 3.68 11.05
CA LEU A 54 4.39 4.61 10.29
C LEU A 54 3.60 5.14 9.08
N PHE A 55 3.56 6.47 8.96
CA PHE A 55 2.89 7.22 7.89
C PHE A 55 3.92 8.09 7.17
N PRO A 56 4.74 7.53 6.27
CA PRO A 56 5.78 8.30 5.57
C PRO A 56 5.17 9.15 4.46
N ASN A 57 5.65 10.39 4.32
CA ASN A 57 5.38 11.26 3.18
C ASN A 57 6.53 11.08 2.17
N VAL A 58 6.40 10.03 1.37
CA VAL A 58 7.40 9.67 0.36
C VAL A 58 7.54 10.76 -0.70
N ARG A 59 8.62 10.74 -1.50
CA ARG A 59 8.69 11.56 -2.71
C ARG A 59 7.44 11.35 -3.57
N GLY A 60 6.94 12.42 -4.17
CA GLY A 60 5.62 12.48 -4.79
C GLY A 60 4.57 13.16 -3.90
N SER A 61 4.78 13.24 -2.58
CA SER A 61 3.83 13.85 -1.66
C SER A 61 3.71 15.36 -1.85
N SER A 62 2.48 15.88 -1.69
CA SER A 62 2.20 17.32 -1.68
C SER A 62 2.56 17.96 -0.32
N GLY A 63 2.51 19.29 -0.25
CA GLY A 63 2.78 20.04 0.98
C GLY A 63 4.25 20.31 1.27
N TYR A 64 5.14 19.87 0.38
CA TYR A 64 6.58 20.09 0.41
C TYR A 64 7.03 20.95 -0.78
N THR A 65 8.27 20.80 -1.22
CA THR A 65 8.79 21.51 -2.40
C THR A 65 8.34 20.83 -3.71
N ASP A 66 8.44 21.56 -4.81
CA ASP A 66 8.20 21.03 -6.16
C ASP A 66 9.13 19.83 -6.49
N GLU A 67 10.34 19.85 -5.95
CA GLU A 67 11.31 18.75 -6.07
C GLU A 67 10.80 17.47 -5.41
N VAL A 68 10.21 17.57 -4.22
CA VAL A 68 9.60 16.42 -3.53
C VAL A 68 8.36 15.95 -4.30
N LEU A 69 7.47 16.88 -4.68
CA LEU A 69 6.23 16.57 -5.40
C LEU A 69 6.47 15.82 -6.73
N ARG A 70 7.54 16.16 -7.43
CA ARG A 70 7.92 15.55 -8.72
C ARG A 70 8.93 14.41 -8.58
N GLY A 71 9.31 14.07 -7.35
CA GLY A 71 10.43 13.18 -7.06
C GLY A 71 10.24 11.73 -7.49
N ASN A 72 9.01 11.30 -7.77
CA ASN A 72 8.68 9.97 -8.29
C ASN A 72 8.18 9.96 -9.75
N MET A 73 8.23 11.11 -10.45
CA MET A 73 7.95 11.15 -11.88
C MET A 73 9.03 10.38 -12.65
N ASN A 74 8.60 9.57 -13.61
CA ASN A 74 9.43 8.62 -14.37
C ASN A 74 10.16 7.60 -13.49
N ASP A 75 9.75 7.44 -12.20
CA ASP A 75 10.43 6.56 -11.25
C ASP A 75 9.47 5.92 -10.22
N ILE A 76 8.20 5.76 -10.56
CA ILE A 76 7.22 5.10 -9.67
C ILE A 76 7.70 3.69 -9.26
N GLY A 77 7.68 3.39 -7.97
CA GLY A 77 8.23 2.14 -7.43
C GLY A 77 9.76 2.13 -7.34
N GLY A 78 10.43 3.27 -7.60
CA GLY A 78 11.87 3.44 -7.43
C GLY A 78 12.23 4.14 -6.12
N GLY A 79 12.46 5.45 -6.19
CA GLY A 79 12.83 6.24 -5.01
C GLY A 79 11.75 6.26 -3.93
N ASP A 80 10.48 6.29 -4.28
CA ASP A 80 9.34 6.22 -3.35
C ASP A 80 9.29 4.88 -2.58
N TYR A 81 9.62 3.75 -3.22
CA TYR A 81 9.82 2.48 -2.54
C TYR A 81 10.96 2.55 -1.52
N TRP A 82 12.10 3.15 -1.87
CA TRP A 82 13.22 3.29 -0.94
C TRP A 82 12.90 4.24 0.22
N ASP A 83 12.07 5.25 -0.01
CA ASP A 83 11.58 6.13 1.05
C ASP A 83 10.78 5.34 2.10
N LEU A 84 9.91 4.39 1.65
CA LEU A 84 9.20 3.49 2.54
C LEU A 84 10.15 2.59 3.34
N MET A 85 11.07 1.92 2.64
CA MET A 85 11.93 0.91 3.25
C MET A 85 12.88 1.50 4.27
N THR A 86 13.51 2.64 3.96
CA THR A 86 14.38 3.34 4.92
C THR A 86 13.61 3.94 6.10
N GLY A 87 12.34 4.31 5.90
CA GLY A 87 11.44 4.70 6.97
C GLY A 87 11.17 3.54 7.94
N VAL A 88 10.92 2.35 7.42
CA VAL A 88 10.76 1.12 8.23
C VAL A 88 12.07 0.80 8.97
N ASP A 89 13.22 0.86 8.28
CA ASP A 89 14.53 0.64 8.90
C ASP A 89 14.76 1.60 10.07
N ALA A 90 14.46 2.88 9.89
CA ALA A 90 14.65 3.88 10.95
C ALA A 90 13.79 3.61 12.20
N VAL A 91 12.61 3.02 12.08
CA VAL A 91 11.77 2.65 13.22
C VAL A 91 12.27 1.38 13.91
N ILE A 92 12.83 0.43 13.15
CA ILE A 92 13.48 -0.78 13.68
C ILE A 92 14.78 -0.42 14.39
N ASP A 93 15.64 0.39 13.78
CA ASP A 93 16.94 0.82 14.34
C ASP A 93 16.78 1.59 15.67
N GLN A 94 15.63 2.22 15.89
CA GLN A 94 15.25 2.85 17.15
C GLN A 94 14.76 1.86 18.22
N GLY A 95 14.65 0.57 17.90
CA GLY A 95 14.11 -0.46 18.80
C GLY A 95 12.59 -0.38 19.00
N ILE A 96 11.90 0.45 18.21
CA ILE A 96 10.44 0.63 18.34
C ILE A 96 9.67 -0.51 17.70
N ALA A 97 10.12 -0.97 16.53
CA ALA A 97 9.45 -2.03 15.78
C ALA A 97 10.24 -3.33 15.80
N ASP A 98 9.52 -4.44 15.98
CA ASP A 98 10.03 -5.79 15.75
C ASP A 98 10.07 -6.07 14.23
N GLU A 99 11.26 -6.38 13.71
CA GLU A 99 11.48 -6.67 12.28
C GLU A 99 10.73 -7.90 11.78
N ASP A 100 10.35 -8.80 12.68
CA ASP A 100 9.56 -10.00 12.38
C ASP A 100 8.04 -9.78 12.40
N LEU A 101 7.58 -8.60 12.81
CA LEU A 101 6.15 -8.27 12.96
C LEU A 101 5.73 -7.08 12.07
N LEU A 102 6.12 -7.08 10.80
CA LEU A 102 5.83 -6.01 9.85
C LEU A 102 4.56 -6.30 9.04
N GLY A 103 3.63 -5.35 9.01
CA GLY A 103 2.49 -5.31 8.11
C GLY A 103 2.49 -4.05 7.24
N LEU A 104 1.84 -4.10 6.08
CA LEU A 104 1.62 -2.91 5.27
C LEU A 104 0.17 -2.81 4.80
N ARG A 105 -0.28 -1.57 4.58
CA ARG A 105 -1.56 -1.30 3.94
C ARG A 105 -1.53 -0.03 3.10
N GLY A 106 -2.32 -0.02 2.03
CA GLY A 106 -2.45 1.14 1.18
C GLY A 106 -3.68 1.08 0.28
N TRP A 107 -4.10 2.23 -0.25
CA TRP A 107 -5.24 2.41 -1.14
C TRP A 107 -4.87 3.29 -2.32
N SER A 108 -5.35 3.00 -3.55
CA SER A 108 -5.04 3.78 -4.74
C SER A 108 -3.54 3.72 -5.02
N TYR A 109 -2.85 4.85 -5.21
CA TYR A 109 -1.39 4.83 -5.26
C TYR A 109 -0.75 4.06 -4.10
N GLY A 110 -1.30 4.15 -2.89
CA GLY A 110 -0.83 3.34 -1.75
C GLY A 110 -1.05 1.84 -1.95
N GLY A 111 -2.09 1.44 -2.67
CA GLY A 111 -2.32 0.05 -3.09
C GLY A 111 -1.36 -0.37 -4.20
N ILE A 112 -1.05 0.53 -5.14
CA ILE A 112 -0.08 0.33 -6.23
C ILE A 112 1.33 0.13 -5.65
N LEU A 113 1.79 1.09 -4.85
CA LEU A 113 3.12 1.04 -4.24
C LEU A 113 3.22 -0.09 -3.20
N GLY A 114 2.12 -0.42 -2.48
CA GLY A 114 2.06 -1.56 -1.58
C GLY A 114 2.17 -2.89 -2.32
N GLY A 115 1.42 -3.05 -3.42
CA GLY A 115 1.53 -4.20 -4.32
C GLY A 115 2.91 -4.34 -4.95
N TRP A 116 3.52 -3.24 -5.36
CA TRP A 116 4.91 -3.19 -5.81
C TRP A 116 5.86 -3.63 -4.70
N THR A 117 5.75 -3.05 -3.51
CA THR A 117 6.63 -3.32 -2.37
C THR A 117 6.72 -4.81 -2.05
N ILE A 118 5.60 -5.53 -1.99
CA ILE A 118 5.62 -6.98 -1.69
C ILE A 118 6.22 -7.84 -2.80
N THR A 119 6.43 -7.30 -4.00
CA THR A 119 7.18 -7.98 -5.05
C THR A 119 8.69 -7.74 -4.97
N GLN A 120 9.13 -6.76 -4.18
CA GLN A 120 10.53 -6.33 -4.06
C GLN A 120 11.19 -6.77 -2.74
N THR A 121 10.41 -7.17 -1.74
CA THR A 121 10.91 -7.58 -0.42
C THR A 121 10.01 -8.61 0.24
N GLU A 122 10.59 -9.48 1.06
CA GLU A 122 9.92 -10.54 1.83
C GLU A 122 9.68 -10.15 3.31
N ARG A 123 10.00 -8.91 3.69
CA ARG A 123 9.99 -8.45 5.09
C ARG A 123 8.58 -8.46 5.71
N PHE A 124 7.55 -8.18 4.92
CA PHE A 124 6.19 -8.03 5.44
C PHE A 124 5.50 -9.39 5.63
N LYS A 125 4.92 -9.59 6.81
CA LYS A 125 4.19 -10.83 7.16
C LYS A 125 2.72 -10.79 6.71
N GLY A 126 2.19 -9.61 6.38
CA GLY A 126 0.84 -9.42 5.87
C GLY A 126 0.68 -8.09 5.16
N ALA A 127 -0.07 -8.10 4.06
CA ALA A 127 -0.35 -6.91 3.26
C ALA A 127 -1.85 -6.76 2.98
N SER A 128 -2.35 -5.51 2.99
CA SER A 128 -3.67 -5.14 2.47
C SER A 128 -3.51 -4.06 1.40
N VAL A 129 -3.80 -4.41 0.15
CA VAL A 129 -3.69 -3.50 -0.99
C VAL A 129 -5.07 -3.30 -1.62
N GLY A 130 -5.51 -2.04 -1.68
CA GLY A 130 -6.83 -1.71 -2.21
C GLY A 130 -6.78 -0.78 -3.40
N ALA A 131 -7.72 -0.95 -4.34
CA ALA A 131 -7.86 -0.13 -5.55
C ALA A 131 -6.52 0.08 -6.26
N MET A 132 -5.78 -1.03 -6.48
CA MET A 132 -4.44 -1.00 -7.05
C MET A 132 -4.45 -1.13 -8.57
N VAL A 133 -3.46 -0.57 -9.22
CA VAL A 133 -3.06 -0.91 -10.59
C VAL A 133 -1.92 -1.93 -10.51
N SER A 134 -2.10 -3.08 -11.11
CA SER A 134 -1.10 -4.17 -11.12
C SER A 134 -0.31 -4.26 -12.42
N ASP A 135 -0.92 -3.84 -13.51
CA ASP A 135 -0.32 -3.80 -14.84
C ASP A 135 -0.65 -2.47 -15.54
N TRP A 136 0.35 -1.64 -15.68
CA TRP A 136 0.20 -0.30 -16.23
C TRP A 136 -0.22 -0.29 -17.69
N THR A 137 0.22 -1.28 -18.49
CA THR A 137 -0.11 -1.34 -19.91
C THR A 137 -1.60 -1.58 -20.12
N SER A 138 -2.20 -2.48 -19.36
CA SER A 138 -3.64 -2.75 -19.47
C SER A 138 -4.51 -1.67 -18.82
N GLU A 139 -3.96 -0.86 -17.90
CA GLU A 139 -4.66 0.29 -17.32
C GLU A 139 -4.60 1.54 -18.20
N TYR A 140 -3.73 1.60 -19.20
CA TYR A 140 -3.48 2.75 -20.06
C TYR A 140 -4.75 3.41 -20.64
N GLY A 141 -5.74 2.63 -21.05
CA GLY A 141 -6.98 3.13 -21.63
C GLY A 141 -8.19 3.14 -20.69
N PRO A 142 -8.42 2.09 -19.88
CA PRO A 142 -9.63 1.96 -19.07
C PRO A 142 -9.76 2.94 -17.90
N GLY A 143 -8.65 3.33 -17.27
CA GLY A 143 -8.62 4.21 -16.10
C GLY A 143 -8.82 5.68 -16.46
N PHE A 144 -9.38 6.46 -15.52
CA PHE A 144 -9.51 7.91 -15.69
C PHE A 144 -8.19 8.67 -15.60
N ASN A 145 -7.17 8.04 -15.04
CA ASN A 145 -5.87 8.64 -14.79
C ASN A 145 -4.84 8.38 -15.90
N HIS A 146 -5.29 8.34 -17.15
CA HIS A 146 -4.43 8.10 -18.31
C HIS A 146 -3.13 8.93 -18.30
N ASP A 147 -3.22 10.24 -18.09
CA ASP A 147 -2.06 11.13 -18.08
C ASP A 147 -1.12 10.86 -16.88
N VAL A 148 -1.65 10.39 -15.76
CA VAL A 148 -0.87 10.03 -14.58
C VAL A 148 0.15 8.94 -14.92
N SER A 149 -0.29 7.90 -15.63
CA SER A 149 0.60 6.81 -16.06
C SER A 149 1.75 7.31 -16.93
N LEU A 150 1.47 8.27 -17.85
CA LEU A 150 2.49 8.86 -18.71
C LEU A 150 3.55 9.61 -17.92
N TRP A 151 3.15 10.35 -16.89
CA TRP A 151 4.08 11.13 -16.06
C TRP A 151 4.92 10.28 -15.13
N TYR A 152 4.35 9.23 -14.56
CA TYR A 152 5.02 8.42 -13.54
C TYR A 152 5.87 7.28 -14.11
N ILE A 153 5.59 6.84 -15.35
CA ILE A 153 6.40 5.82 -16.03
C ILE A 153 7.32 6.45 -17.07
N GLY A 154 6.87 7.52 -17.71
CA GLY A 154 7.61 8.23 -18.77
C GLY A 154 7.27 7.74 -20.18
N GLY A 155 6.58 8.60 -20.95
CA GLY A 155 6.15 8.30 -22.31
C GLY A 155 4.98 7.30 -22.38
N THR A 156 4.66 6.86 -23.58
CA THR A 156 3.59 5.87 -23.84
C THR A 156 4.11 4.44 -23.74
N PRO A 157 3.22 3.43 -23.63
CA PRO A 157 3.62 2.02 -23.67
C PRO A 157 4.36 1.62 -24.96
N TRP A 158 4.16 2.36 -26.06
CA TRP A 158 4.83 2.10 -27.33
C TRP A 158 6.21 2.78 -27.43
N ASP A 159 6.41 3.88 -26.70
CA ASP A 159 7.71 4.57 -26.63
C ASP A 159 8.65 3.84 -25.67
N ASN A 160 8.12 3.28 -24.57
CA ASN A 160 8.91 2.70 -23.49
C ASN A 160 8.30 1.40 -22.91
N PRO A 161 8.05 0.36 -23.74
CA PRO A 161 7.31 -0.83 -23.33
C PRO A 161 7.99 -1.62 -22.20
N GLU A 162 9.32 -1.60 -22.14
CA GLU A 162 10.08 -2.32 -21.12
C GLU A 162 9.88 -1.70 -19.73
N GLU A 163 9.86 -0.36 -19.62
CA GLU A 163 9.64 0.33 -18.38
C GLU A 163 8.20 0.15 -17.88
N TRP A 164 7.21 0.23 -18.77
CA TRP A 164 5.81 -0.05 -18.44
C TRP A 164 5.63 -1.45 -17.87
N ARG A 165 6.28 -2.43 -18.48
CA ARG A 165 6.29 -3.80 -18.00
C ARG A 165 7.03 -3.92 -16.67
N TYR A 166 8.24 -3.33 -16.57
CA TYR A 166 9.07 -3.42 -15.37
C TYR A 166 8.37 -2.80 -14.15
N ARG A 167 7.73 -1.63 -14.29
CA ARG A 167 7.01 -0.94 -13.20
C ARG A 167 5.68 -1.60 -12.82
N SER A 168 5.23 -2.59 -13.55
CA SER A 168 4.01 -3.35 -13.26
C SER A 168 4.26 -4.43 -12.21
N ALA A 169 3.60 -4.35 -11.06
CA ALA A 169 3.73 -5.35 -9.98
C ALA A 169 3.40 -6.78 -10.47
N LEU A 170 2.48 -6.90 -11.43
CA LEU A 170 2.08 -8.16 -12.04
C LEU A 170 3.27 -8.90 -12.68
N THR A 171 4.24 -8.18 -13.25
CA THR A 171 5.46 -8.77 -13.85
C THR A 171 6.30 -9.53 -12.82
N HIS A 172 6.26 -9.10 -11.56
CA HIS A 172 7.10 -9.62 -10.49
C HIS A 172 6.33 -10.49 -9.47
N VAL A 173 5.11 -10.89 -9.80
CA VAL A 173 4.21 -11.62 -8.90
C VAL A 173 4.81 -12.91 -8.34
N ALA A 174 5.70 -13.56 -9.07
CA ALA A 174 6.38 -14.78 -8.63
C ALA A 174 7.25 -14.57 -7.37
N ASN A 175 7.74 -13.34 -7.15
CA ASN A 175 8.57 -13.00 -5.99
C ASN A 175 7.74 -12.81 -4.70
N VAL A 176 6.41 -12.68 -4.79
CA VAL A 176 5.58 -12.41 -3.61
C VAL A 176 5.58 -13.62 -2.68
N THR A 177 5.96 -13.39 -1.43
CA THR A 177 5.83 -14.36 -0.32
C THR A 177 4.81 -13.88 0.71
N THR A 178 4.54 -12.60 0.76
CA THR A 178 3.65 -11.94 1.71
C THR A 178 2.18 -12.34 1.50
N PRO A 179 1.49 -12.89 2.51
CA PRO A 179 0.03 -13.07 2.48
C PRO A 179 -0.67 -11.75 2.15
N THR A 180 -1.48 -11.71 1.09
CA THR A 180 -2.00 -10.48 0.51
C THR A 180 -3.52 -10.45 0.46
N LEU A 181 -4.13 -9.49 1.16
CA LEU A 181 -5.53 -9.13 1.03
C LEU A 181 -5.67 -8.05 -0.06
N ILE A 182 -6.55 -8.31 -1.02
CA ILE A 182 -6.85 -7.38 -2.11
C ILE A 182 -8.30 -6.91 -1.97
N LEU A 183 -8.52 -5.60 -2.07
CA LEU A 183 -9.83 -4.96 -1.89
C LEU A 183 -10.13 -4.02 -3.06
N HIS A 184 -11.33 -4.12 -3.70
CA HIS A 184 -11.67 -3.22 -4.80
C HIS A 184 -13.16 -2.93 -4.92
N GLY A 185 -13.50 -1.70 -5.29
CA GLY A 185 -14.84 -1.29 -5.65
C GLY A 185 -15.17 -1.67 -7.10
N MET A 186 -16.29 -2.39 -7.34
CA MET A 186 -16.62 -2.90 -8.69
C MET A 186 -16.99 -1.79 -9.69
N ASN A 187 -17.28 -0.57 -9.24
CA ASN A 187 -17.55 0.61 -10.08
C ASN A 187 -16.40 1.62 -10.07
N ASP A 188 -15.20 1.16 -9.68
CA ASP A 188 -14.01 1.99 -9.74
C ASP A 188 -13.65 2.28 -11.21
N ARG A 189 -13.50 3.57 -11.51
CA ARG A 189 -13.10 4.08 -12.84
C ARG A 189 -11.78 4.86 -12.77
N THR A 190 -11.27 5.06 -11.59
CA THR A 190 -9.97 5.72 -11.37
C THR A 190 -8.87 4.71 -11.62
N ASP A 191 -8.83 3.66 -10.80
CA ASP A 191 -8.01 2.47 -10.98
C ASP A 191 -8.99 1.33 -11.22
N THR A 192 -8.95 0.70 -12.37
CA THR A 192 -10.05 -0.20 -12.77
C THR A 192 -10.02 -1.54 -12.04
N GLU A 193 -11.19 -2.08 -11.68
CA GLU A 193 -11.31 -3.31 -10.88
C GLU A 193 -10.59 -4.53 -11.50
N PRO A 194 -10.54 -4.72 -12.84
CA PRO A 194 -9.77 -5.79 -13.45
C PRO A 194 -8.28 -5.84 -13.05
N GLN A 195 -7.70 -4.74 -12.67
CA GLN A 195 -6.31 -4.67 -12.19
C GLN A 195 -6.09 -5.52 -10.93
N SER A 196 -6.96 -5.38 -9.95
CA SER A 196 -6.94 -6.20 -8.74
C SER A 196 -7.29 -7.66 -9.03
N MET A 197 -8.20 -7.92 -9.97
CA MET A 197 -8.54 -9.28 -10.39
C MET A 197 -7.33 -9.98 -11.03
N MET A 198 -6.59 -9.31 -11.92
CA MET A 198 -5.39 -9.87 -12.55
C MET A 198 -4.33 -10.22 -11.50
N PHE A 199 -4.06 -9.32 -10.56
CA PHE A 199 -3.08 -9.57 -9.51
C PHE A 199 -3.48 -10.74 -8.61
N PHE A 200 -4.76 -10.83 -8.22
CA PHE A 200 -5.31 -11.94 -7.46
C PHE A 200 -5.17 -13.28 -8.20
N GLN A 201 -5.53 -13.35 -9.49
CA GLN A 201 -5.40 -14.58 -10.26
C GLN A 201 -3.94 -15.00 -10.39
N ALA A 202 -3.04 -14.05 -10.68
CA ALA A 202 -1.62 -14.33 -10.80
C ALA A 202 -1.01 -14.86 -9.48
N LEU A 203 -1.40 -14.27 -8.33
CA LEU A 203 -1.00 -14.79 -7.01
C LEU A 203 -1.51 -16.22 -6.78
N ARG A 204 -2.75 -16.50 -7.14
CA ARG A 204 -3.31 -17.86 -7.02
C ARG A 204 -2.60 -18.87 -7.91
N ASP A 205 -2.31 -18.49 -9.15
CA ASP A 205 -1.60 -19.37 -10.11
C ASP A 205 -0.17 -19.68 -9.67
N GLN A 206 0.38 -18.87 -8.75
CA GLN A 206 1.68 -19.05 -8.10
C GLN A 206 1.55 -19.67 -6.68
N ASP A 207 0.40 -20.24 -6.32
CA ASP A 207 0.11 -20.83 -5.00
C ASP A 207 0.39 -19.89 -3.81
N LYS A 208 0.25 -18.56 -4.02
CA LYS A 208 0.47 -17.57 -2.96
C LYS A 208 -0.78 -17.41 -2.07
N THR A 209 -0.56 -17.17 -0.80
CA THR A 209 -1.64 -16.88 0.15
C THR A 209 -2.28 -15.54 -0.18
N THR A 210 -3.51 -15.56 -0.68
CA THR A 210 -4.23 -14.35 -1.08
C THR A 210 -5.73 -14.48 -0.88
N ARG A 211 -6.37 -13.34 -0.67
CA ARG A 211 -7.83 -13.20 -0.64
C ARG A 211 -8.23 -11.92 -1.37
N TYR A 212 -9.27 -12.02 -2.19
CA TYR A 212 -9.81 -10.87 -2.90
C TYR A 212 -11.27 -10.62 -2.48
N ILE A 213 -11.57 -9.37 -2.10
CA ILE A 213 -12.93 -8.93 -1.75
C ILE A 213 -13.34 -7.81 -2.68
N ARG A 214 -14.41 -8.08 -3.43
CA ARG A 214 -15.03 -7.14 -4.37
C ARG A 214 -16.24 -6.48 -3.74
N PHE A 215 -16.32 -5.17 -3.83
CA PHE A 215 -17.41 -4.40 -3.25
C PHE A 215 -18.35 -3.90 -4.35
N PRO A 216 -19.54 -4.52 -4.51
CA PRO A 216 -20.49 -4.12 -5.55
C PRO A 216 -20.93 -2.67 -5.34
N ARG A 217 -21.15 -1.95 -6.44
CA ARG A 217 -21.58 -0.54 -6.51
C ARG A 217 -20.55 0.49 -6.02
N GLU A 218 -19.50 0.08 -5.35
CA GLU A 218 -18.51 1.01 -4.81
C GLU A 218 -17.60 1.57 -5.90
N PRO A 219 -17.45 2.90 -5.93
CA PRO A 219 -16.43 3.57 -6.74
C PRO A 219 -15.06 3.50 -6.05
N HIS A 220 -14.10 4.30 -6.53
CA HIS A 220 -12.73 4.39 -6.00
C HIS A 220 -12.66 4.64 -4.48
N GLY A 221 -13.49 5.52 -3.96
CA GLY A 221 -13.70 5.72 -2.52
C GLY A 221 -15.02 5.14 -2.05
N PHE A 222 -15.02 4.21 -1.11
CA PHE A 222 -16.25 3.56 -0.63
C PHE A 222 -17.22 4.53 0.03
N ARG A 223 -18.49 4.43 -0.35
CA ARG A 223 -19.58 5.29 0.11
C ARG A 223 -20.55 4.60 1.05
N GLU A 224 -20.77 3.29 0.88
CA GLU A 224 -21.70 2.52 1.71
C GLU A 224 -21.07 2.22 3.08
N PRO A 225 -21.67 2.64 4.21
CA PRO A 225 -21.09 2.42 5.54
C PRO A 225 -20.84 0.95 5.88
N ARG A 226 -21.69 0.04 5.37
CA ARG A 226 -21.51 -1.41 5.56
C ARG A 226 -20.25 -1.90 4.84
N HIS A 227 -19.98 -1.41 3.64
CA HIS A 227 -18.78 -1.77 2.88
C HIS A 227 -17.53 -1.19 3.53
N GLN A 228 -17.58 0.07 3.97
CA GLN A 228 -16.48 0.68 4.73
C GLN A 228 -16.14 -0.15 5.97
N ARG A 229 -17.16 -0.52 6.76
CA ARG A 229 -16.97 -1.39 7.93
C ARG A 229 -16.44 -2.77 7.56
N THR A 230 -16.97 -3.42 6.53
CA THR A 230 -16.48 -4.72 6.07
C THR A 230 -15.02 -4.64 5.68
N ARG A 231 -14.62 -3.62 4.91
CA ARG A 231 -13.22 -3.39 4.56
C ARG A 231 -12.35 -3.30 5.81
N ASP A 232 -12.71 -2.43 6.76
CA ASP A 232 -11.91 -2.21 7.97
C ASP A 232 -11.80 -3.49 8.82
N VAL A 233 -12.88 -4.25 8.98
CA VAL A 233 -12.88 -5.53 9.69
C VAL A 233 -12.00 -6.58 9.00
N GLU A 234 -12.10 -6.71 7.68
CA GLU A 234 -11.32 -7.70 6.94
C GLU A 234 -9.82 -7.34 6.89
N GLU A 235 -9.47 -6.05 6.81
CA GLU A 235 -8.09 -5.60 6.95
C GLU A 235 -7.52 -5.97 8.33
N ILE A 236 -8.26 -5.71 9.41
CA ILE A 236 -7.81 -6.04 10.77
C ILE A 236 -7.64 -7.55 10.92
N ARG A 237 -8.62 -8.35 10.50
CA ARG A 237 -8.53 -9.81 10.53
C ARG A 237 -7.28 -10.33 9.83
N TRP A 238 -7.03 -9.82 8.62
CA TRP A 238 -5.91 -10.23 7.80
C TRP A 238 -4.57 -9.89 8.44
N ILE A 239 -4.39 -8.65 8.81
CA ILE A 239 -3.14 -8.16 9.40
C ILE A 239 -2.89 -8.81 10.76
N GLN A 240 -3.89 -8.92 11.64
CA GLN A 240 -3.74 -9.59 12.93
C GLN A 240 -3.33 -11.05 12.76
N LYS A 241 -3.95 -11.76 11.82
CA LYS A 241 -3.66 -13.17 11.56
C LYS A 241 -2.23 -13.38 11.08
N TYR A 242 -1.82 -12.65 10.07
CA TYR A 242 -0.54 -12.91 9.40
C TYR A 242 0.65 -12.20 10.05
N VAL A 243 0.46 -11.04 10.65
CA VAL A 243 1.54 -10.32 11.35
C VAL A 243 1.73 -10.84 12.77
N ARG A 244 0.65 -11.15 13.49
CA ARG A 244 0.73 -11.52 14.93
C ARG A 244 0.25 -12.93 15.24
N GLY A 245 -0.25 -13.69 14.28
CA GLY A 245 -0.84 -15.02 14.51
C GLY A 245 -2.16 -15.00 15.32
N ILE A 246 -2.85 -13.86 15.36
CA ILE A 246 -4.06 -13.66 16.16
C ILE A 246 -5.31 -13.81 15.28
N GLU A 247 -6.18 -14.78 15.60
CA GLU A 247 -7.52 -14.85 15.04
C GLU A 247 -8.41 -13.81 15.74
N TRP A 248 -8.59 -12.68 15.06
CA TRP A 248 -9.32 -11.53 15.61
C TRP A 248 -10.77 -11.49 15.13
N GLU A 249 -11.69 -11.23 16.06
CA GLU A 249 -13.11 -11.05 15.77
C GLU A 249 -13.64 -9.75 16.41
N PRO A 250 -14.45 -8.93 15.67
CA PRO A 250 -14.86 -7.60 16.13
C PRO A 250 -15.78 -7.63 17.38
N TRP A 251 -16.27 -8.81 17.77
CA TRP A 251 -17.19 -8.97 18.87
C TRP A 251 -16.70 -9.96 19.93
N ALA A 252 -15.49 -10.49 19.79
CA ALA A 252 -14.85 -11.30 20.83
C ALA A 252 -14.64 -10.40 22.06
N ARG A 253 -15.27 -10.73 23.17
CA ARG A 253 -15.14 -10.06 24.47
C ARG A 253 -14.02 -10.70 25.28
#